data_63c1cee465e8e28661c13ad7248e1504
#
_entry.id   63c1cee465e8e28661c13ad7248e1504
#
_cell.length_a   1.000
_cell.length_b   1.000
_cell.length_c   1.000
_cell.angle_alpha   90.00
_cell.angle_beta   90.00
_cell.angle_gamma   90.00
#
_symmetry.space_group_name_H-M   'P 1'
#
loop_
_entity.id
_entity.type
_entity.pdbx_description
1 polymer ?
#
loop_
_entity_poly.entity_id
_entity_poly.type
_entity_poly.pdbx_seq_one_letter_code
_entity_poly.pdbx_strand_id
1 'polypeptide(L)'
;EELTHYGRVSDKRRLFSGSTARTRVKSDQFYITHQTPKGHMAIYEGRPYTDWDKNKELGIDVPVISHESGQRCIYPNFKEIPNFTGPVQARNFEVFRESLAANGMLDQADDFFRVSGAQTVLEYKDVIEAELRTSLKSGFQLLALNDFTGQGYAPVGILDPFWESKGLITPEKFREFCAPTVALLRFPKRAYYCDETFEGKAEVYNYSPSILKSAKAKWWITDASGRVLKSGRLKTQRIGNYGVFPLGTFQYMLNSVTAPQKLTIHLSVGDKVHNSWDIWVYPHHKDLMQTTPDVLYTTTYDAKAKQYLQEGKKVVLCPKPNKVKGRKSVFHNHFWNPIMFKWAPTTLGCLIHADQPMFADFITEKHLDWQWWDILTN
;
A
#
# COMPACT_ATOMS: atom_id res chain seq x y z
N GLU A 1 11.15 -6.99 -33.93
CA GLU A 1 10.04 -7.77 -34.55
C GLU A 1 10.53 -9.08 -35.12
N GLU A 2 11.59 -9.09 -35.93
CA GLU A 2 12.15 -10.28 -36.57
C GLU A 2 12.52 -11.39 -35.59
N LEU A 3 13.22 -11.05 -34.48
CA LEU A 3 13.60 -12.02 -33.46
C LEU A 3 12.37 -12.64 -32.76
N THR A 4 11.35 -11.84 -32.50
CA THR A 4 10.10 -12.34 -31.90
C THR A 4 9.36 -13.27 -32.86
N HIS A 5 9.31 -12.88 -34.15
CA HIS A 5 8.72 -13.72 -35.18
C HIS A 5 9.49 -15.05 -35.33
N TYR A 6 10.82 -14.99 -35.40
CA TYR A 6 11.67 -16.18 -35.46
C TYR A 6 11.42 -17.11 -34.26
N GLY A 7 11.40 -16.57 -33.02
CA GLY A 7 11.13 -17.34 -31.84
C GLY A 7 9.79 -18.06 -31.92
N ARG A 8 8.71 -17.37 -32.32
CA ARG A 8 7.37 -17.94 -32.46
C ARG A 8 7.31 -19.09 -33.50
N VAL A 9 8.06 -18.99 -34.55
CA VAL A 9 8.09 -20.02 -35.59
C VAL A 9 8.93 -21.21 -35.14
N SER A 10 10.07 -20.96 -34.53
CA SER A 10 11.08 -21.98 -34.18
C SER A 10 10.75 -22.75 -32.87
N ASP A 11 10.11 -22.12 -31.86
CA ASP A 11 9.76 -22.79 -30.62
C ASP A 11 8.29 -22.55 -30.25
N LYS A 12 7.47 -23.60 -30.40
CA LYS A 12 6.05 -23.59 -30.06
C LYS A 12 5.74 -23.82 -28.57
N ARG A 13 6.74 -24.10 -27.74
CA ARG A 13 6.56 -24.42 -26.31
C ARG A 13 6.45 -23.19 -25.43
N ARG A 14 6.86 -22.01 -25.93
CA ARG A 14 6.92 -20.75 -25.18
C ARG A 14 6.22 -19.63 -25.93
N LEU A 15 5.80 -18.63 -25.17
CA LEU A 15 5.33 -17.36 -25.70
C LEU A 15 6.53 -16.40 -25.82
N PHE A 16 6.50 -15.54 -26.83
CA PHE A 16 7.54 -14.58 -27.11
C PHE A 16 6.99 -13.15 -27.11
N SER A 17 7.75 -12.24 -26.51
CA SER A 17 7.56 -10.80 -26.57
C SER A 17 8.87 -10.12 -26.94
N GLY A 18 8.82 -9.15 -27.83
CA GLY A 18 9.99 -8.48 -28.38
C GLY A 18 10.50 -7.32 -27.57
N SER A 19 9.75 -6.90 -26.56
CA SER A 19 10.11 -5.72 -25.76
C SER A 19 9.43 -5.71 -24.42
N THR A 20 9.91 -4.81 -23.58
CA THR A 20 9.32 -4.53 -22.25
C THR A 20 9.07 -3.03 -22.10
N ALA A 21 8.35 -2.68 -21.08
CA ALA A 21 8.10 -1.34 -20.56
C ALA A 21 7.21 -0.45 -21.43
N ARG A 22 7.58 -0.12 -22.66
CA ARG A 22 6.89 0.95 -23.41
C ARG A 22 6.65 0.65 -24.89
N THR A 23 7.33 -0.32 -25.44
CA THR A 23 7.27 -0.62 -26.88
C THR A 23 6.58 -1.95 -27.09
N ARG A 24 5.70 -2.00 -28.07
CA ARG A 24 5.04 -3.22 -28.54
C ARG A 24 5.38 -3.46 -30.01
N VAL A 25 5.55 -4.72 -30.39
CA VAL A 25 5.69 -5.14 -31.77
C VAL A 25 4.53 -6.06 -32.17
N LYS A 26 4.19 -6.09 -33.46
CA LYS A 26 3.07 -6.88 -34.00
C LYS A 26 3.14 -8.37 -33.68
N SER A 27 4.35 -8.90 -33.57
CA SER A 27 4.60 -10.30 -33.29
C SER A 27 4.52 -10.70 -31.83
N ASP A 28 4.31 -9.75 -30.90
CA ASP A 28 4.18 -10.03 -29.48
C ASP A 28 2.96 -10.91 -29.19
N GLN A 29 3.16 -11.95 -28.38
CA GLN A 29 2.11 -12.85 -27.92
C GLN A 29 1.60 -12.44 -26.53
N PHE A 30 2.30 -11.58 -25.82
CA PHE A 30 1.90 -10.88 -24.59
C PHE A 30 2.64 -9.55 -24.52
N TYR A 31 2.13 -8.63 -23.71
CA TYR A 31 2.70 -7.30 -23.60
C TYR A 31 3.09 -6.99 -22.16
N ILE A 32 4.38 -6.76 -21.92
CA ILE A 32 4.90 -6.32 -20.63
C ILE A 32 5.05 -4.81 -20.69
N THR A 33 4.40 -4.07 -19.78
CA THR A 33 4.32 -2.62 -19.90
C THR A 33 4.24 -1.85 -18.58
N HIS A 34 4.85 -0.66 -18.60
CA HIS A 34 4.61 0.39 -17.57
C HIS A 34 3.40 1.30 -17.90
N GLN A 35 2.73 1.11 -19.03
CA GLN A 35 1.64 1.99 -19.45
C GLN A 35 0.32 1.68 -18.76
N THR A 36 0.24 0.55 -18.07
CA THR A 36 -0.93 0.13 -17.29
C THR A 36 -0.52 -0.34 -15.89
N PRO A 37 -0.66 0.45 -14.87
CA PRO A 37 -1.14 1.85 -14.81
C PRO A 37 -0.24 2.80 -15.58
N LYS A 38 -0.73 3.97 -15.89
CA LYS A 38 0.01 4.98 -16.64
C LYS A 38 1.29 5.37 -15.88
N GLY A 39 2.37 4.64 -16.19
CA GLY A 39 3.65 4.74 -15.52
C GLY A 39 3.74 3.86 -14.25
N HIS A 40 4.86 3.15 -14.12
CA HIS A 40 5.24 2.33 -12.96
C HIS A 40 5.37 3.16 -11.66
N MET A 41 5.42 4.48 -11.77
CA MET A 41 5.43 5.44 -10.67
C MET A 41 4.03 5.92 -10.29
N ALA A 42 2.97 5.33 -10.86
CA ALA A 42 1.62 5.70 -10.51
C ALA A 42 1.43 5.60 -9.00
N ILE A 43 0.99 6.70 -8.43
CA ILE A 43 0.61 6.77 -7.04
C ILE A 43 -0.71 6.03 -6.93
N TYR A 44 -0.67 4.90 -6.26
CA TYR A 44 -1.87 4.18 -5.89
C TYR A 44 -2.50 4.92 -4.74
N GLU A 45 -3.73 5.31 -4.88
CA GLU A 45 -4.40 6.19 -3.93
C GLU A 45 -4.94 5.43 -2.70
N GLY A 46 -4.48 4.19 -2.46
CA GLY A 46 -4.96 3.36 -1.36
C GLY A 46 -6.46 3.08 -1.41
N ARG A 47 -7.06 3.27 -2.57
CA ARG A 47 -8.50 3.09 -2.77
C ARG A 47 -8.81 1.63 -3.07
N PRO A 48 -9.49 0.93 -2.18
CA PRO A 48 -9.72 -0.50 -2.29
C PRO A 48 -10.70 -0.91 -3.39
N TYR A 49 -11.01 -0.04 -4.32
CA TYR A 49 -11.77 -0.30 -5.54
C TYR A 49 -10.97 -0.07 -6.82
N THR A 50 -9.71 0.38 -6.71
CA THR A 50 -8.88 0.76 -7.87
C THR A 50 -8.65 -0.43 -8.79
N ASP A 51 -8.80 -0.20 -10.08
CA ASP A 51 -8.36 -1.03 -11.18
C ASP A 51 -7.91 -0.16 -12.36
N TRP A 52 -7.37 -0.80 -13.37
CA TRP A 52 -6.84 -0.14 -14.57
C TRP A 52 -7.64 -0.48 -15.82
N ASP A 53 -8.87 -0.96 -15.69
CA ASP A 53 -9.71 -1.37 -16.81
C ASP A 53 -10.03 -0.23 -17.79
N LYS A 54 -9.93 1.03 -17.37
CA LYS A 54 -9.97 2.20 -18.27
C LYS A 54 -8.90 2.16 -19.37
N ASN A 55 -7.81 1.44 -19.15
CA ASN A 55 -6.73 1.29 -20.13
C ASN A 55 -7.07 0.32 -21.28
N LYS A 56 -8.27 -0.25 -21.31
CA LYS A 56 -8.80 -0.99 -22.49
C LYS A 56 -8.80 -0.15 -23.75
N GLU A 57 -8.87 1.17 -23.61
CA GLU A 57 -8.75 2.14 -24.70
C GLU A 57 -7.40 2.11 -25.42
N LEU A 58 -6.37 1.49 -24.83
CA LEU A 58 -5.05 1.32 -25.49
C LEU A 58 -5.06 0.34 -26.67
N GLY A 59 -6.20 -0.32 -26.95
CA GLY A 59 -6.36 -1.25 -28.08
C GLY A 59 -5.43 -2.45 -28.03
N ILE A 60 -5.07 -2.92 -26.83
CA ILE A 60 -4.18 -4.07 -26.63
C ILE A 60 -4.99 -5.35 -26.76
N ASP A 61 -4.63 -6.18 -27.72
CA ASP A 61 -5.33 -7.42 -28.11
C ASP A 61 -4.63 -8.70 -27.64
N VAL A 62 -3.58 -8.57 -26.82
CA VAL A 62 -2.81 -9.67 -26.24
C VAL A 62 -2.82 -9.56 -24.69
N PRO A 63 -2.51 -10.64 -23.96
CA PRO A 63 -2.39 -10.59 -22.50
C PRO A 63 -1.40 -9.51 -22.04
N VAL A 64 -1.79 -8.76 -21.03
CA VAL A 64 -0.97 -7.67 -20.47
C VAL A 64 -0.39 -8.07 -19.12
N ILE A 65 0.90 -7.80 -18.95
CA ILE A 65 1.63 -7.99 -17.69
C ILE A 65 2.19 -6.64 -17.26
N SER A 66 1.89 -6.23 -16.03
CA SER A 66 2.51 -5.04 -15.45
C SER A 66 3.99 -5.26 -15.23
N HIS A 67 4.80 -4.28 -15.63
CA HIS A 67 6.24 -4.32 -15.46
C HIS A 67 6.67 -3.47 -14.26
N GLU A 68 7.58 -4.02 -13.44
CA GLU A 68 8.22 -3.33 -12.33
C GLU A 68 7.23 -2.76 -11.28
N SER A 69 6.25 -3.53 -10.89
CA SER A 69 5.31 -3.12 -9.83
C SER A 69 6.00 -3.04 -8.46
N GLY A 70 5.54 -2.12 -7.60
CA GLY A 70 6.08 -1.88 -6.26
C GLY A 70 7.11 -0.75 -6.26
N GLN A 71 8.37 -1.04 -5.89
CA GLN A 71 9.49 -0.09 -5.90
C GLN A 71 9.40 1.02 -4.83
N ARG A 72 8.88 0.71 -3.65
CA ARG A 72 8.82 1.66 -2.53
C ARG A 72 9.95 1.38 -1.53
N CYS A 73 10.75 2.41 -1.25
CA CYS A 73 11.90 2.29 -0.37
C CYS A 73 11.51 2.03 1.07
N ILE A 74 12.34 1.23 1.72
CA ILE A 74 12.36 1.03 3.17
C ILE A 74 13.61 1.73 3.71
N TYR A 75 13.56 2.27 4.92
CA TYR A 75 14.75 2.82 5.57
C TYR A 75 15.80 1.71 5.75
N PRO A 76 17.10 1.99 5.52
CA PRO A 76 18.14 0.96 5.60
C PRO A 76 18.18 0.25 6.95
N ASN A 77 18.22 -1.07 6.93
CA ASN A 77 18.45 -1.88 8.12
C ASN A 77 19.96 -2.04 8.38
N PHE A 78 20.49 -1.29 9.31
CA PHE A 78 21.94 -1.31 9.60
C PHE A 78 22.44 -2.66 10.14
N LYS A 79 21.56 -3.57 10.59
CA LYS A 79 21.90 -4.92 11.00
C LYS A 79 22.34 -5.82 9.83
N GLU A 80 22.06 -5.39 8.59
CA GLU A 80 22.50 -6.10 7.38
C GLU A 80 23.98 -5.80 7.01
N ILE A 81 24.56 -4.71 7.53
CA ILE A 81 25.94 -4.30 7.21
C ILE A 81 26.96 -5.43 7.36
N PRO A 82 26.96 -6.21 8.46
CA PRO A 82 27.92 -7.33 8.64
C PRO A 82 27.80 -8.46 7.61
N ASN A 83 26.67 -8.58 6.93
CA ASN A 83 26.45 -9.62 5.92
C ASN A 83 27.23 -9.35 4.61
N PHE A 84 27.69 -8.11 4.40
CA PHE A 84 28.50 -7.74 3.24
C PHE A 84 29.97 -8.10 3.48
N THR A 85 30.29 -9.38 3.40
CA THR A 85 31.66 -9.94 3.68
C THR A 85 32.57 -9.98 2.46
N GLY A 86 32.05 -9.65 1.27
CA GLY A 86 32.80 -9.67 0.01
C GLY A 86 33.54 -8.35 -0.28
N PRO A 87 34.01 -8.17 -1.51
CA PRO A 87 34.70 -6.94 -1.94
C PRO A 87 33.75 -5.72 -2.00
N VAL A 88 32.46 -5.94 -2.11
CA VAL A 88 31.44 -4.88 -2.11
C VAL A 88 30.99 -4.64 -0.68
N GLN A 89 31.29 -3.45 -0.17
CA GLN A 89 30.88 -3.02 1.17
C GLN A 89 29.50 -2.36 1.16
N ALA A 90 28.81 -2.37 2.30
CA ALA A 90 27.53 -1.71 2.50
C ALA A 90 27.69 -0.18 2.68
N ARG A 91 28.51 0.50 1.85
CA ARG A 91 28.88 1.90 2.05
C ARG A 91 27.67 2.83 2.10
N ASN A 92 26.62 2.52 1.36
CA ASN A 92 25.35 3.29 1.41
C ASN A 92 24.76 3.27 2.81
N PHE A 93 24.68 2.09 3.43
CA PHE A 93 24.13 1.92 4.79
C PHE A 93 25.01 2.61 5.83
N GLU A 94 26.31 2.51 5.67
CA GLU A 94 27.28 3.18 6.56
C GLU A 94 27.09 4.70 6.53
N VAL A 95 26.97 5.30 5.34
CA VAL A 95 26.72 6.75 5.18
C VAL A 95 25.40 7.18 5.82
N PHE A 96 24.34 6.37 5.65
CA PHE A 96 23.06 6.64 6.31
C PHE A 96 23.19 6.55 7.84
N ARG A 97 23.90 5.55 8.35
CA ARG A 97 24.17 5.37 9.78
C ARG A 97 24.99 6.54 10.36
N GLU A 98 26.06 6.94 9.67
CA GLU A 98 26.91 8.08 10.04
C GLU A 98 26.08 9.38 10.08
N SER A 99 25.25 9.61 9.05
CA SER A 99 24.36 10.79 8.98
C SER A 99 23.34 10.78 10.11
N LEU A 100 22.74 9.63 10.41
CA LEU A 100 21.75 9.51 11.48
C LEU A 100 22.41 9.76 12.86
N ALA A 101 23.62 9.23 13.07
CA ALA A 101 24.39 9.49 14.28
C ALA A 101 24.74 10.96 14.44
N ALA A 102 25.19 11.62 13.36
CA ALA A 102 25.51 13.05 13.37
C ALA A 102 24.29 13.94 13.69
N ASN A 103 23.09 13.47 13.44
CA ASN A 103 21.84 14.14 13.80
C ASN A 103 21.27 13.72 15.17
N GLY A 104 21.99 12.88 15.94
CA GLY A 104 21.57 12.45 17.28
C GLY A 104 20.36 11.52 17.30
N MET A 105 20.11 10.78 16.21
CA MET A 105 18.90 9.93 16.04
C MET A 105 19.23 8.45 15.81
N LEU A 106 20.47 8.03 16.08
CA LEU A 106 20.89 6.65 15.78
C LEU A 106 20.08 5.58 16.54
N ASP A 107 19.64 5.88 17.73
CA ASP A 107 18.77 5.06 18.58
C ASP A 107 17.39 4.80 17.97
N GLN A 108 16.94 5.65 17.04
CA GLN A 108 15.66 5.52 16.33
C GLN A 108 15.77 4.73 15.01
N ALA A 109 16.95 4.22 14.66
CA ALA A 109 17.17 3.56 13.37
C ALA A 109 16.24 2.37 13.13
N ASP A 110 16.04 1.53 14.16
CA ASP A 110 15.12 0.39 14.09
C ASP A 110 13.67 0.83 13.92
N ASP A 111 13.26 1.94 14.54
CA ASP A 111 11.91 2.48 14.38
C ASP A 111 11.71 3.01 12.96
N PHE A 112 12.65 3.74 12.39
CA PHE A 112 12.57 4.22 11.00
C PHE A 112 12.51 3.06 10.00
N PHE A 113 13.29 2.01 10.23
CA PHE A 113 13.21 0.79 9.42
C PHE A 113 11.81 0.15 9.52
N ARG A 114 11.28 -0.03 10.73
CA ARG A 114 9.98 -0.68 10.95
C ARG A 114 8.81 0.11 10.39
N VAL A 115 8.76 1.43 10.61
CA VAL A 115 7.63 2.24 10.15
C VAL A 115 7.61 2.38 8.63
N SER A 116 8.77 2.57 8.00
CA SER A 116 8.87 2.61 6.54
C SER A 116 8.56 1.25 5.91
N GLY A 117 9.02 0.16 6.54
CA GLY A 117 8.74 -1.20 6.10
C GLY A 117 7.27 -1.56 6.20
N ALA A 118 6.61 -1.24 7.32
CA ALA A 118 5.18 -1.46 7.49
C ALA A 118 4.36 -0.73 6.42
N GLN A 119 4.70 0.52 6.13
CA GLN A 119 4.05 1.28 5.07
C GLN A 119 4.32 0.69 3.68
N THR A 120 5.54 0.27 3.38
CA THR A 120 5.85 -0.41 2.11
C THR A 120 5.02 -1.68 1.94
N VAL A 121 4.78 -2.46 3.00
CA VAL A 121 3.91 -3.64 2.95
C VAL A 121 2.46 -3.26 2.61
N LEU A 122 1.93 -2.18 3.20
CA LEU A 122 0.60 -1.67 2.85
C LEU A 122 0.51 -1.26 1.37
N GLU A 123 1.54 -0.58 0.87
CA GLU A 123 1.63 -0.16 -0.53
C GLU A 123 1.77 -1.35 -1.48
N TYR A 124 2.54 -2.38 -1.13
CA TYR A 124 2.61 -3.62 -1.91
C TYR A 124 1.26 -4.33 -1.99
N LYS A 125 0.55 -4.44 -0.87
CA LYS A 125 -0.79 -5.03 -0.85
C LYS A 125 -1.76 -4.26 -1.75
N ASP A 126 -1.76 -2.95 -1.67
CA ASP A 126 -2.66 -2.09 -2.46
C ASP A 126 -2.39 -2.21 -3.96
N VAL A 127 -1.12 -2.12 -4.37
CA VAL A 127 -0.75 -2.23 -5.79
C VAL A 127 -1.04 -3.61 -6.35
N ILE A 128 -0.69 -4.67 -5.63
CA ILE A 128 -0.92 -6.04 -6.10
C ILE A 128 -2.43 -6.28 -6.23
N GLU A 129 -3.24 -5.88 -5.25
CA GLU A 129 -4.70 -6.04 -5.34
C GLU A 129 -5.31 -5.22 -6.48
N ALA A 130 -4.81 -4.01 -6.76
CA ALA A 130 -5.25 -3.22 -7.92
C ALA A 130 -4.90 -3.92 -9.24
N GLU A 131 -3.69 -4.52 -9.34
CA GLU A 131 -3.30 -5.35 -10.48
C GLU A 131 -4.24 -6.54 -10.67
N LEU A 132 -4.54 -7.26 -9.58
CA LEU A 132 -5.41 -8.43 -9.61
C LEU A 132 -6.88 -8.08 -9.94
N ARG A 133 -7.36 -6.89 -9.55
CA ARG A 133 -8.72 -6.42 -9.90
C ARG A 133 -8.86 -6.04 -11.37
N THR A 134 -7.75 -5.83 -12.06
CA THR A 134 -7.74 -5.34 -13.46
C THR A 134 -7.97 -6.47 -14.42
N SER A 135 -9.12 -6.53 -15.07
CA SER A 135 -9.51 -7.62 -15.97
C SER A 135 -8.65 -7.68 -17.26
N LEU A 136 -8.07 -6.55 -17.65
CA LEU A 136 -7.12 -6.47 -18.79
C LEU A 136 -5.81 -7.20 -18.50
N LYS A 137 -5.43 -7.36 -17.24
CA LYS A 137 -4.13 -7.89 -16.85
C LYS A 137 -4.15 -9.39 -16.62
N SER A 138 -3.11 -10.04 -17.11
CA SER A 138 -2.88 -11.48 -16.92
C SER A 138 -1.81 -11.76 -15.86
N GLY A 139 -1.20 -10.71 -15.32
CA GLY A 139 -0.20 -10.82 -14.27
C GLY A 139 0.57 -9.52 -14.06
N PHE A 140 1.54 -9.59 -13.17
CA PHE A 140 2.43 -8.49 -12.82
C PHE A 140 3.84 -9.01 -12.48
N GLN A 141 4.81 -8.13 -12.55
CA GLN A 141 6.19 -8.40 -12.13
C GLN A 141 6.57 -7.41 -11.04
N LEU A 142 7.02 -7.90 -9.90
CA LEU A 142 7.61 -7.04 -8.86
C LEU A 142 9.06 -6.70 -9.23
N LEU A 143 9.47 -5.48 -8.94
CA LEU A 143 10.87 -5.10 -8.97
C LEU A 143 11.25 -4.50 -7.60
N ALA A 144 11.78 -5.27 -6.67
CA ALA A 144 11.90 -6.72 -6.70
C ALA A 144 11.35 -7.30 -5.39
N LEU A 145 11.35 -8.64 -5.24
CA LEU A 145 11.02 -9.27 -3.96
C LEU A 145 12.12 -9.03 -2.91
N ASN A 146 13.37 -8.97 -3.35
CA ASN A 146 14.55 -8.62 -2.55
C ASN A 146 15.08 -7.23 -2.92
N ASP A 147 15.92 -6.67 -2.07
CA ASP A 147 16.61 -5.41 -2.37
C ASP A 147 17.46 -5.52 -3.62
N PHE A 148 17.49 -4.46 -4.39
CA PHE A 148 18.29 -4.37 -5.60
C PHE A 148 19.62 -3.67 -5.30
N THR A 149 20.71 -4.40 -5.43
CA THR A 149 22.06 -3.90 -5.11
C THR A 149 22.71 -3.04 -6.18
N GLY A 150 22.14 -3.01 -7.40
CA GLY A 150 22.58 -2.14 -8.48
C GLY A 150 22.01 -0.72 -8.39
N GLN A 151 22.46 0.15 -9.30
CA GLN A 151 21.95 1.52 -9.46
C GLN A 151 22.00 2.38 -8.16
N GLY A 152 23.02 2.21 -7.35
CA GLY A 152 23.19 2.91 -6.09
C GLY A 152 22.40 2.32 -4.91
N TYR A 153 21.92 1.11 -5.05
CA TYR A 153 21.12 0.36 -4.07
C TYR A 153 19.69 0.86 -3.91
N ALA A 154 18.73 -0.01 -4.14
CA ALA A 154 17.31 0.27 -3.90
C ALA A 154 16.75 -0.68 -2.83
N PRO A 155 16.52 -0.21 -1.59
CA PRO A 155 16.00 -1.01 -0.48
C PRO A 155 14.48 -1.16 -0.57
N VAL A 156 13.99 -1.77 -1.65
CA VAL A 156 12.56 -1.89 -1.98
C VAL A 156 11.98 -3.26 -1.67
N GLY A 157 12.85 -4.25 -1.38
CA GLY A 157 12.44 -5.63 -1.12
C GLY A 157 11.83 -5.84 0.26
N ILE A 158 10.97 -6.83 0.38
CA ILE A 158 10.57 -7.42 1.68
C ILE A 158 11.59 -8.45 2.17
N LEU A 159 12.48 -8.86 1.28
CA LEU A 159 13.71 -9.61 1.57
C LEU A 159 14.91 -8.68 1.41
N ASP A 160 15.97 -8.97 2.11
CA ASP A 160 17.26 -8.29 1.97
C ASP A 160 18.01 -8.75 0.69
N PRO A 161 19.18 -8.20 0.35
CA PRO A 161 19.93 -8.61 -0.84
C PRO A 161 20.47 -10.04 -0.80
N PHE A 162 20.45 -10.68 0.36
CA PHE A 162 20.87 -12.08 0.56
C PHE A 162 19.68 -13.04 0.56
N TRP A 163 18.48 -12.56 0.23
CA TRP A 163 17.22 -13.30 0.22
C TRP A 163 16.71 -13.70 1.61
N GLU A 164 17.20 -13.07 2.66
CA GLU A 164 16.72 -13.25 4.02
C GLU A 164 15.52 -12.34 4.30
N SER A 165 14.61 -12.81 5.17
CA SER A 165 13.43 -12.02 5.53
C SER A 165 13.82 -10.82 6.37
N LYS A 166 13.33 -9.64 6.00
CA LYS A 166 13.41 -8.43 6.81
C LYS A 166 12.46 -8.43 8.02
N GLY A 167 11.63 -9.46 8.19
CA GLY A 167 10.66 -9.57 9.29
C GLY A 167 9.49 -8.60 9.23
N LEU A 168 9.22 -8.01 8.06
CA LEU A 168 8.16 -7.00 7.87
C LEU A 168 6.78 -7.61 7.62
N ILE A 169 6.75 -8.81 7.03
CA ILE A 169 5.54 -9.58 6.74
C ILE A 169 5.87 -11.06 6.72
N THR A 170 4.92 -11.89 7.18
CA THR A 170 5.09 -13.35 7.06
C THR A 170 4.70 -13.86 5.68
N PRO A 171 5.22 -15.01 5.23
CA PRO A 171 4.83 -15.62 3.95
C PRO A 171 3.32 -15.89 3.86
N GLU A 172 2.67 -16.27 4.96
CA GLU A 172 1.23 -16.52 5.02
C GLU A 172 0.45 -15.24 4.74
N LYS A 173 0.84 -14.13 5.39
CA LYS A 173 0.21 -12.82 5.17
C LYS A 173 0.45 -12.29 3.76
N PHE A 174 1.64 -12.48 3.20
CA PHE A 174 1.92 -12.08 1.82
C PHE A 174 1.06 -12.87 0.82
N ARG A 175 0.83 -14.17 1.08
CA ARG A 175 -0.06 -15.00 0.24
C ARG A 175 -1.53 -14.60 0.30
N GLU A 176 -1.98 -13.86 1.29
CA GLU A 176 -3.37 -13.38 1.33
C GLU A 176 -3.71 -12.52 0.11
N PHE A 177 -2.72 -11.78 -0.43
CA PHE A 177 -2.92 -10.90 -1.59
C PHE A 177 -1.99 -11.20 -2.79
N CYS A 178 -1.06 -12.13 -2.67
CA CYS A 178 -0.15 -12.53 -3.74
C CYS A 178 -0.13 -14.05 -3.89
N ALA A 179 -1.14 -14.61 -4.55
CA ALA A 179 -1.33 -16.04 -4.77
C ALA A 179 -2.10 -16.29 -6.08
N PRO A 180 -2.09 -17.52 -6.60
CA PRO A 180 -2.89 -17.88 -7.78
C PRO A 180 -4.42 -17.72 -7.59
N THR A 181 -4.89 -17.73 -6.34
CA THR A 181 -6.29 -17.45 -6.00
C THR A 181 -6.32 -16.49 -4.82
N VAL A 182 -6.95 -15.34 -4.99
CA VAL A 182 -7.01 -14.26 -3.99
C VAL A 182 -8.43 -13.77 -3.82
N ALA A 183 -8.88 -13.65 -2.57
CA ALA A 183 -10.11 -12.96 -2.23
C ALA A 183 -9.89 -11.45 -2.33
N LEU A 184 -10.77 -10.75 -3.04
CA LEU A 184 -10.69 -9.31 -3.29
C LEU A 184 -11.96 -8.62 -2.81
N LEU A 185 -11.82 -7.40 -2.33
CA LEU A 185 -12.94 -6.60 -1.87
C LEU A 185 -12.84 -5.19 -2.43
N ARG A 186 -13.95 -4.67 -2.97
CA ARG A 186 -14.09 -3.27 -3.35
C ARG A 186 -15.00 -2.56 -2.37
N PHE A 187 -14.56 -1.42 -1.87
CA PHE A 187 -15.35 -0.54 -1.02
C PHE A 187 -14.90 0.92 -1.19
N PRO A 188 -15.75 1.93 -0.90
CA PRO A 188 -15.54 3.28 -1.40
C PRO A 188 -14.45 4.08 -0.67
N LYS A 189 -14.22 3.83 0.63
CA LYS A 189 -13.31 4.60 1.46
C LYS A 189 -12.86 3.82 2.69
N ARG A 190 -11.85 4.32 3.40
CA ARG A 190 -11.31 3.66 4.59
C ARG A 190 -11.76 4.29 5.91
N ALA A 191 -12.08 5.57 5.92
CA ALA A 191 -12.59 6.26 7.08
C ALA A 191 -14.10 6.52 6.96
N TYR A 192 -14.85 6.24 8.01
CA TYR A 192 -16.31 6.34 8.09
C TYR A 192 -16.75 7.07 9.34
N TYR A 193 -17.94 7.67 9.28
CA TYR A 193 -18.69 8.03 10.46
C TYR A 193 -19.61 6.89 10.94
N CYS A 194 -19.95 6.88 12.21
CA CYS A 194 -20.75 5.81 12.81
C CYS A 194 -22.20 5.72 12.28
N ASP A 195 -22.74 6.77 11.67
CA ASP A 195 -24.06 6.79 11.04
C ASP A 195 -24.05 6.30 9.59
N GLU A 196 -22.89 5.96 9.05
CA GLU A 196 -22.75 5.42 7.71
C GLU A 196 -22.91 3.90 7.67
N THR A 197 -23.09 3.41 6.46
CA THR A 197 -23.12 1.97 6.16
C THR A 197 -21.88 1.59 5.37
N PHE A 198 -21.13 0.61 5.87
CA PHE A 198 -20.10 -0.04 5.07
C PHE A 198 -20.74 -0.92 4.01
N GLU A 199 -20.30 -0.77 2.76
CA GLU A 199 -20.68 -1.62 1.65
C GLU A 199 -19.45 -2.26 1.03
N GLY A 200 -19.42 -3.61 0.96
CA GLY A 200 -18.35 -4.38 0.35
C GLY A 200 -18.85 -5.17 -0.87
N LYS A 201 -18.15 -5.01 -2.01
CA LYS A 201 -18.35 -5.84 -3.21
C LYS A 201 -17.24 -6.89 -3.24
N ALA A 202 -17.59 -8.13 -2.95
CA ALA A 202 -16.66 -9.25 -2.88
C ALA A 202 -16.41 -9.84 -4.27
N GLU A 203 -15.14 -10.09 -4.57
CA GLU A 203 -14.66 -10.72 -5.80
C GLU A 203 -13.63 -11.80 -5.46
N VAL A 204 -13.33 -12.67 -6.41
CA VAL A 204 -12.20 -13.59 -6.35
C VAL A 204 -11.41 -13.56 -7.64
N TYR A 205 -10.12 -13.31 -7.51
CA TYR A 205 -9.13 -13.54 -8.57
C TYR A 205 -8.78 -15.03 -8.55
N ASN A 206 -8.93 -15.71 -9.68
CA ASN A 206 -8.56 -17.12 -9.82
C ASN A 206 -7.78 -17.37 -11.11
N TYR A 207 -6.47 -17.41 -10.99
CA TYR A 207 -5.53 -17.79 -12.05
C TYR A 207 -4.85 -19.13 -11.75
N SER A 208 -5.44 -19.91 -10.83
CA SER A 208 -5.05 -21.30 -10.66
C SER A 208 -5.53 -22.14 -11.87
N PRO A 209 -4.89 -23.29 -12.14
CA PRO A 209 -5.32 -24.17 -13.24
C PRO A 209 -6.70 -24.81 -12.98
N SER A 210 -7.29 -24.64 -11.80
CA SER A 210 -8.50 -25.28 -11.38
C SER A 210 -9.66 -24.31 -11.24
N ILE A 211 -10.83 -24.73 -11.70
CA ILE A 211 -12.10 -24.07 -11.40
C ILE A 211 -12.53 -24.39 -9.96
N LEU A 212 -13.18 -23.42 -9.29
CA LEU A 212 -13.81 -23.67 -8.00
C LEU A 212 -15.26 -24.11 -8.22
N LYS A 213 -15.50 -25.42 -8.17
CA LYS A 213 -16.83 -26.01 -8.51
C LYS A 213 -17.95 -25.54 -7.59
N SER A 214 -17.64 -25.24 -6.33
CA SER A 214 -18.58 -24.80 -5.31
C SER A 214 -17.89 -23.83 -4.36
N ALA A 215 -17.68 -22.60 -4.81
CA ALA A 215 -17.05 -21.56 -4.01
C ALA A 215 -18.00 -21.10 -2.90
N LYS A 216 -17.64 -21.40 -1.65
CA LYS A 216 -18.35 -20.94 -0.45
C LYS A 216 -17.60 -19.71 0.08
N ALA A 217 -18.17 -18.54 -0.12
CA ALA A 217 -17.58 -17.30 0.39
C ALA A 217 -18.24 -16.88 1.71
N LYS A 218 -17.41 -16.49 2.68
CA LYS A 218 -17.83 -15.97 3.98
C LYS A 218 -17.15 -14.62 4.20
N TRP A 219 -17.84 -13.72 4.86
CA TRP A 219 -17.29 -12.47 5.34
C TRP A 219 -17.59 -12.29 6.83
N TRP A 220 -16.72 -11.58 7.53
CA TRP A 220 -16.96 -11.16 8.89
C TRP A 220 -16.21 -9.87 9.19
N ILE A 221 -16.66 -9.18 10.22
CA ILE A 221 -16.09 -7.91 10.68
C ILE A 221 -15.69 -8.09 12.14
N THR A 222 -14.46 -7.74 12.46
CA THR A 222 -13.95 -7.78 13.83
C THR A 222 -13.56 -6.38 14.32
N ASP A 223 -13.66 -6.18 15.63
CA ASP A 223 -13.02 -5.05 16.31
C ASP A 223 -11.53 -5.33 16.58
N ALA A 224 -10.85 -4.35 17.17
CA ALA A 224 -9.43 -4.44 17.50
C ALA A 224 -9.10 -5.56 18.51
N SER A 225 -10.07 -6.06 19.28
CA SER A 225 -9.89 -7.20 20.19
C SER A 225 -10.04 -8.56 19.50
N GLY A 226 -10.41 -8.55 18.20
CA GLY A 226 -10.71 -9.76 17.42
C GLY A 226 -12.14 -10.30 17.61
N ARG A 227 -13.01 -9.59 18.38
CA ARG A 227 -14.42 -9.96 18.57
C ARG A 227 -15.17 -9.75 17.26
N VAL A 228 -15.92 -10.78 16.82
CA VAL A 228 -16.76 -10.69 15.64
C VAL A 228 -18.01 -9.86 15.92
N LEU A 229 -18.15 -8.74 15.21
CA LEU A 229 -19.30 -7.85 15.29
C LEU A 229 -20.43 -8.30 14.35
N LYS A 230 -20.10 -8.79 13.19
CA LYS A 230 -21.03 -9.29 12.19
C LYS A 230 -20.36 -10.31 11.30
N SER A 231 -21.14 -11.26 10.79
CA SER A 231 -20.67 -12.21 9.78
C SER A 231 -21.81 -12.59 8.84
N GLY A 232 -21.46 -13.11 7.67
CA GLY A 232 -22.41 -13.59 6.69
C GLY A 232 -21.79 -14.52 5.67
N ARG A 233 -22.65 -15.14 4.86
CA ARG A 233 -22.25 -16.00 3.73
C ARG A 233 -22.77 -15.38 2.44
N LEU A 234 -21.99 -15.48 1.40
CA LEU A 234 -22.42 -15.14 0.04
C LEU A 234 -22.93 -16.40 -0.67
N LYS A 235 -23.68 -16.21 -1.74
CA LYS A 235 -24.24 -17.32 -2.51
C LYS A 235 -23.13 -18.22 -3.02
N THR A 236 -23.24 -19.52 -2.73
CA THR A 236 -22.33 -20.52 -3.28
C THR A 236 -22.49 -20.59 -4.79
N GLN A 237 -21.37 -20.56 -5.50
CA GLN A 237 -21.38 -20.53 -6.97
C GLN A 237 -20.15 -21.23 -7.56
N ARG A 238 -20.23 -21.53 -8.84
CA ARG A 238 -19.10 -22.01 -9.62
C ARG A 238 -18.27 -20.81 -10.07
N ILE A 239 -16.96 -20.85 -9.84
CA ILE A 239 -15.99 -19.84 -10.27
C ILE A 239 -15.09 -20.45 -11.33
N GLY A 240 -14.95 -19.77 -12.45
CA GLY A 240 -14.00 -20.11 -13.52
C GLY A 240 -12.56 -19.95 -13.10
N ASN A 241 -11.65 -20.16 -14.03
CA ASN A 241 -10.23 -19.84 -13.89
C ASN A 241 -9.84 -18.74 -14.89
N TYR A 242 -8.65 -18.15 -14.69
CA TYR A 242 -8.06 -17.11 -15.52
C TYR A 242 -8.91 -15.83 -15.59
N GLY A 243 -9.35 -15.34 -14.42
CA GLY A 243 -10.13 -14.11 -14.36
C GLY A 243 -10.45 -13.64 -12.95
N VAL A 244 -11.20 -12.54 -12.90
CA VAL A 244 -11.79 -11.98 -11.68
C VAL A 244 -13.31 -12.22 -11.74
N PHE A 245 -13.86 -12.79 -10.70
CA PHE A 245 -15.24 -13.20 -10.65
C PHE A 245 -15.97 -12.58 -9.46
N PRO A 246 -17.17 -12.01 -9.65
CA PRO A 246 -17.95 -11.45 -8.56
C PRO A 246 -18.47 -12.57 -7.65
N LEU A 247 -18.41 -12.33 -6.33
CA LEU A 247 -18.96 -13.24 -5.31
C LEU A 247 -20.29 -12.72 -4.76
N GLY A 248 -20.51 -11.39 -4.78
CA GLY A 248 -21.69 -10.73 -4.26
C GLY A 248 -21.34 -9.48 -3.44
N THR A 249 -22.38 -8.90 -2.84
CA THR A 249 -22.27 -7.69 -2.01
C THR A 249 -22.75 -7.97 -0.60
N PHE A 250 -22.25 -7.20 0.36
CA PHE A 250 -22.74 -7.21 1.74
C PHE A 250 -22.64 -5.80 2.33
N GLN A 251 -23.44 -5.57 3.36
CA GLN A 251 -23.52 -4.28 4.04
C GLN A 251 -23.47 -4.48 5.57
N TYR A 252 -22.95 -3.45 6.25
CA TYR A 252 -22.94 -3.39 7.70
C TYR A 252 -23.14 -1.95 8.15
N MET A 253 -24.20 -1.72 8.95
CA MET A 253 -24.45 -0.41 9.58
C MET A 253 -23.46 -0.20 10.73
N LEU A 254 -22.76 0.93 10.71
CA LEU A 254 -21.69 1.23 11.68
C LEU A 254 -22.21 1.87 12.98
N ASN A 255 -23.52 1.96 13.16
CA ASN A 255 -24.18 2.67 14.26
C ASN A 255 -23.95 2.07 15.65
N SER A 256 -23.37 0.89 15.75
CA SER A 256 -22.94 0.30 17.02
C SER A 256 -21.60 0.86 17.53
N VAL A 257 -20.90 1.65 16.73
CA VAL A 257 -19.61 2.24 17.08
C VAL A 257 -19.84 3.57 17.80
N THR A 258 -19.56 3.60 19.09
CA THR A 258 -19.79 4.77 19.97
C THR A 258 -18.53 5.54 20.33
N ALA A 259 -17.35 4.99 20.00
CA ALA A 259 -16.04 5.61 20.18
C ALA A 259 -15.18 5.32 18.95
N PRO A 260 -14.12 6.11 18.68
CA PRO A 260 -13.19 5.83 17.59
C PRO A 260 -12.71 4.37 17.59
N GLN A 261 -12.80 3.68 16.47
CA GLN A 261 -12.50 2.25 16.39
C GLN A 261 -11.92 1.85 15.03
N LYS A 262 -10.89 1.01 15.06
CA LYS A 262 -10.44 0.27 13.87
C LYS A 262 -11.22 -1.03 13.77
N LEU A 263 -11.82 -1.28 12.63
CA LEU A 263 -12.51 -2.53 12.30
C LEU A 263 -11.77 -3.24 11.17
N THR A 264 -11.67 -4.55 11.25
CA THR A 264 -11.09 -5.37 10.19
C THR A 264 -12.19 -6.13 9.46
N ILE A 265 -12.26 -5.95 8.15
CA ILE A 265 -13.16 -6.65 7.26
C ILE A 265 -12.44 -7.88 6.72
N HIS A 266 -13.02 -9.04 6.86
CA HIS A 266 -12.46 -10.31 6.41
C HIS A 266 -13.32 -10.92 5.31
N LEU A 267 -12.67 -11.56 4.34
CA LEU A 267 -13.32 -12.33 3.28
C LEU A 267 -12.56 -13.65 3.08
N SER A 268 -13.27 -14.76 3.06
CA SER A 268 -12.72 -16.08 2.71
C SER A 268 -13.48 -16.74 1.57
N VAL A 269 -12.76 -17.54 0.79
CA VAL A 269 -13.33 -18.39 -0.27
C VAL A 269 -12.85 -19.82 -0.03
N GLY A 270 -13.76 -20.66 0.42
CA GLY A 270 -13.41 -21.97 1.00
C GLY A 270 -12.54 -21.82 2.27
N ASP A 271 -11.70 -22.82 2.53
CA ASP A 271 -10.93 -22.90 3.77
C ASP A 271 -9.50 -22.34 3.63
N LYS A 272 -9.03 -22.13 2.40
CA LYS A 272 -7.62 -21.81 2.12
C LYS A 272 -7.39 -20.37 1.63
N VAL A 273 -8.41 -19.72 1.11
CA VAL A 273 -8.28 -18.35 0.56
C VAL A 273 -8.88 -17.38 1.55
N HIS A 274 -8.07 -16.50 2.07
CA HIS A 274 -8.46 -15.48 3.04
C HIS A 274 -7.76 -14.17 2.72
N ASN A 275 -8.44 -13.06 2.94
CA ASN A 275 -7.86 -11.73 2.89
C ASN A 275 -8.60 -10.79 3.85
N SER A 276 -7.98 -9.66 4.21
CA SER A 276 -8.56 -8.72 5.17
C SER A 276 -8.16 -7.27 4.88
N TRP A 277 -9.01 -6.35 5.31
CA TRP A 277 -8.83 -4.89 5.11
C TRP A 277 -9.31 -4.13 6.32
N ASP A 278 -8.55 -3.11 6.72
CA ASP A 278 -8.91 -2.23 7.83
C ASP A 278 -9.71 -1.03 7.35
N ILE A 279 -10.68 -0.64 8.17
CA ILE A 279 -11.42 0.62 8.11
C ILE A 279 -11.42 1.28 9.49
N TRP A 280 -11.57 2.59 9.51
CA TRP A 280 -11.64 3.38 10.74
C TRP A 280 -13.00 4.02 10.83
N VAL A 281 -13.63 3.92 12.01
CA VAL A 281 -14.98 4.43 12.25
C VAL A 281 -14.93 5.42 13.40
N TYR A 282 -15.47 6.61 13.17
CA TYR A 282 -15.48 7.71 14.10
C TYR A 282 -16.90 8.14 14.42
N PRO A 283 -17.25 8.41 15.69
CA PRO A 283 -18.49 9.10 16.00
C PRO A 283 -18.45 10.54 15.48
N HIS A 284 -19.61 11.12 15.20
CA HIS A 284 -19.69 12.54 14.89
C HIS A 284 -19.35 13.36 16.13
N HIS A 285 -18.39 14.26 15.97
CA HIS A 285 -18.13 15.31 16.95
C HIS A 285 -18.67 16.63 16.42
N LYS A 286 -19.45 17.31 17.22
CA LYS A 286 -19.90 18.68 16.92
C LYS A 286 -18.78 19.64 17.33
N ASP A 287 -18.52 20.62 16.48
CA ASP A 287 -17.67 21.79 16.79
C ASP A 287 -16.19 21.54 17.15
N LEU A 288 -15.51 20.63 16.40
CA LEU A 288 -14.10 20.26 16.64
C LEU A 288 -13.06 21.39 16.47
N MET A 289 -13.41 22.48 15.79
CA MET A 289 -12.46 23.55 15.45
C MET A 289 -12.77 24.86 16.15
N GLN A 290 -13.19 24.81 17.42
CA GLN A 290 -13.50 26.03 18.18
C GLN A 290 -12.29 26.47 19.01
N THR A 291 -12.02 27.78 18.96
CA THR A 291 -11.12 28.42 19.92
C THR A 291 -11.81 28.43 21.28
N THR A 292 -11.13 27.88 22.26
CA THR A 292 -11.57 27.94 23.67
C THR A 292 -10.67 28.89 24.46
N PRO A 293 -10.99 29.24 25.70
CA PRO A 293 -10.10 30.06 26.51
C PRO A 293 -8.67 29.52 26.66
N ASP A 294 -8.50 28.18 26.57
CA ASP A 294 -7.22 27.51 26.76
C ASP A 294 -6.58 26.98 25.47
N VAL A 295 -7.34 26.95 24.35
CA VAL A 295 -6.87 26.42 23.08
C VAL A 295 -7.22 27.39 21.94
N LEU A 296 -6.20 27.96 21.31
CA LEU A 296 -6.37 28.77 20.10
C LEU A 296 -6.22 27.86 18.85
N TYR A 297 -7.25 27.82 18.02
CA TYR A 297 -7.14 27.31 16.67
C TYR A 297 -6.85 28.46 15.68
N THR A 298 -5.79 28.36 14.89
CA THR A 298 -5.40 29.43 13.95
C THR A 298 -4.68 28.89 12.73
N THR A 299 -4.74 29.64 11.63
CA THR A 299 -3.98 29.36 10.41
C THR A 299 -2.69 30.20 10.30
N THR A 300 -2.47 31.13 11.25
CA THR A 300 -1.32 32.04 11.26
C THR A 300 -0.65 32.06 12.63
N TYR A 301 0.69 32.10 12.61
CA TYR A 301 1.47 32.29 13.83
C TYR A 301 1.69 33.79 14.06
N ASP A 302 0.70 34.43 14.66
CA ASP A 302 0.63 35.86 14.91
C ASP A 302 0.84 36.24 16.39
N ALA A 303 0.61 37.50 16.73
CA ALA A 303 0.74 38.01 18.11
C ALA A 303 -0.20 37.30 19.08
N LYS A 304 -1.43 36.93 18.64
CA LYS A 304 -2.40 36.20 19.46
C LYS A 304 -1.91 34.78 19.77
N ALA A 305 -1.37 34.10 18.76
CA ALA A 305 -0.78 32.76 18.96
C ALA A 305 0.39 32.80 19.94
N LYS A 306 1.26 33.79 19.81
CA LYS A 306 2.40 34.01 20.74
C LYS A 306 1.92 34.27 22.18
N GLN A 307 0.91 35.14 22.34
CA GLN A 307 0.32 35.45 23.64
C GLN A 307 -0.24 34.18 24.32
N TYR A 308 -1.00 33.34 23.59
CA TYR A 308 -1.51 32.08 24.14
C TYR A 308 -0.36 31.18 24.64
N LEU A 309 0.70 31.04 23.89
CA LEU A 309 1.86 30.23 24.32
C LEU A 309 2.58 30.84 25.52
N GLN A 310 2.72 32.17 25.58
CA GLN A 310 3.33 32.88 26.73
C GLN A 310 2.48 32.72 28.03
N GLU A 311 1.18 32.62 27.86
CA GLU A 311 0.23 32.37 28.97
C GLU A 311 0.17 30.86 29.34
N GLY A 312 1.00 30.00 28.77
CA GLY A 312 0.99 28.56 29.02
C GLY A 312 -0.20 27.82 28.40
N LYS A 313 -0.94 28.46 27.51
CA LYS A 313 -2.09 27.90 26.79
C LYS A 313 -1.64 27.15 25.53
N LYS A 314 -2.56 26.44 24.89
CA LYS A 314 -2.31 25.61 23.70
C LYS A 314 -2.65 26.36 22.42
N VAL A 315 -1.88 26.09 21.36
CA VAL A 315 -2.14 26.62 20.01
C VAL A 315 -2.16 25.47 19.03
N VAL A 316 -3.27 25.30 18.32
CA VAL A 316 -3.39 24.42 17.15
C VAL A 316 -3.19 25.27 15.91
N LEU A 317 -2.00 25.16 15.30
CA LEU A 317 -1.61 25.92 14.13
C LEU A 317 -1.76 25.05 12.87
N CYS A 318 -2.72 25.41 12.01
CA CYS A 318 -2.98 24.74 10.74
C CYS A 318 -2.75 25.70 9.55
N PRO A 319 -1.49 26.02 9.21
CA PRO A 319 -1.19 26.96 8.14
C PRO A 319 -1.55 26.35 6.77
N LYS A 320 -1.88 27.23 5.82
CA LYS A 320 -2.03 26.79 4.42
C LYS A 320 -0.69 26.21 3.91
N PRO A 321 -0.69 25.11 3.14
CA PRO A 321 0.55 24.46 2.69
C PRO A 321 1.54 25.38 1.98
N ASN A 322 1.05 26.35 1.20
CA ASN A 322 1.89 27.35 0.50
C ASN A 322 2.53 28.42 1.43
N LYS A 323 2.19 28.42 2.71
CA LYS A 323 2.80 29.30 3.72
C LYS A 323 3.83 28.59 4.59
N VAL A 324 4.00 27.29 4.43
CA VAL A 324 5.00 26.49 5.15
C VAL A 324 6.25 26.38 4.31
N LYS A 325 7.41 26.78 4.88
CA LYS A 325 8.71 26.53 4.28
C LYS A 325 9.22 25.17 4.75
N GLY A 326 9.36 24.23 3.84
CA GLY A 326 9.82 22.88 4.17
C GLY A 326 9.96 22.01 2.92
N ARG A 327 10.40 20.78 3.13
CA ARG A 327 10.38 19.78 2.06
C ARG A 327 8.95 19.26 1.89
N LYS A 328 8.55 19.11 0.64
CA LYS A 328 7.26 18.49 0.32
C LYS A 328 7.29 17.04 0.80
N SER A 329 6.35 16.70 1.65
CA SER A 329 6.08 15.32 2.08
C SER A 329 4.85 14.79 1.37
N VAL A 330 4.78 13.47 1.23
CA VAL A 330 3.64 12.75 0.66
C VAL A 330 3.42 11.47 1.45
N PHE A 331 2.24 10.85 1.31
CA PHE A 331 1.92 9.60 1.99
C PHE A 331 2.87 8.46 1.59
N HIS A 332 3.17 8.33 0.30
CA HIS A 332 3.97 7.22 -0.22
C HIS A 332 5.43 7.29 0.17
N ASN A 333 6.01 6.13 0.40
CA ASN A 333 7.46 5.98 0.50
C ASN A 333 8.16 6.39 -0.81
N HIS A 334 9.40 6.83 -0.66
CA HIS A 334 10.24 7.24 -1.79
C HIS A 334 10.30 6.14 -2.85
N PHE A 335 10.24 6.54 -4.11
CA PHE A 335 10.29 5.64 -5.25
C PHE A 335 11.73 5.22 -5.55
N TRP A 336 11.99 3.93 -5.65
CA TRP A 336 13.22 3.26 -6.03
C TRP A 336 14.43 3.60 -5.15
N ASN A 337 15.10 4.71 -5.41
CA ASN A 337 16.16 5.24 -4.55
C ASN A 337 16.40 6.74 -4.79
N PRO A 338 16.91 7.48 -3.80
CA PRO A 338 17.11 8.93 -3.91
C PRO A 338 18.30 9.32 -4.79
N ILE A 339 19.14 8.39 -5.23
CA ILE A 339 20.29 8.66 -6.11
C ILE A 339 19.81 8.87 -7.54
N MET A 340 18.97 7.96 -8.06
CA MET A 340 18.40 8.04 -9.41
C MET A 340 17.20 8.99 -9.47
N PHE A 341 16.33 8.95 -8.47
CA PHE A 341 15.04 9.66 -8.46
C PHE A 341 15.04 10.84 -7.48
N LYS A 342 16.05 11.70 -7.57
CA LYS A 342 16.24 12.89 -6.72
C LYS A 342 15.05 13.86 -6.70
N TRP A 343 14.23 13.84 -7.74
CA TRP A 343 13.04 14.66 -7.88
C TRP A 343 11.82 14.11 -7.11
N ALA A 344 11.83 12.84 -6.78
CA ALA A 344 10.74 12.23 -6.03
C ALA A 344 10.74 12.72 -4.57
N PRO A 345 9.57 12.86 -3.95
CA PRO A 345 9.50 13.19 -2.52
C PRO A 345 10.27 12.18 -1.67
N THR A 346 11.03 12.66 -0.71
CA THR A 346 11.93 11.85 0.12
C THR A 346 11.28 11.39 1.44
N THR A 347 10.01 11.04 1.41
CA THR A 347 9.31 10.47 2.56
C THR A 347 9.62 8.98 2.67
N LEU A 348 9.92 8.50 3.87
CA LEU A 348 10.12 7.09 4.19
C LEU A 348 9.23 6.70 5.40
N GLY A 349 7.92 6.90 5.26
CA GLY A 349 6.99 6.75 6.36
C GLY A 349 7.03 7.91 7.37
N CYS A 350 6.27 7.77 8.43
CA CYS A 350 6.32 8.65 9.58
C CYS A 350 6.34 7.79 10.85
N LEU A 351 7.24 8.11 11.77
CA LEU A 351 7.20 7.58 13.12
C LEU A 351 6.15 8.37 13.91
N ILE A 352 5.09 7.69 14.32
CA ILE A 352 3.99 8.28 15.07
C ILE A 352 4.08 7.84 16.52
N HIS A 353 4.10 8.81 17.43
CA HIS A 353 3.99 8.56 18.88
C HIS A 353 2.52 8.40 19.25
N ALA A 354 1.95 7.25 18.88
CA ALA A 354 0.51 6.96 19.00
C ALA A 354 -0.03 6.97 20.45
N ASP A 355 0.86 6.90 21.42
CA ASP A 355 0.59 6.96 22.87
C ASP A 355 0.37 8.40 23.40
N GLN A 356 0.64 9.41 22.55
CA GLN A 356 0.45 10.79 22.96
C GLN A 356 -1.04 11.13 23.12
N PRO A 357 -1.42 11.90 24.17
CA PRO A 357 -2.83 12.24 24.45
C PRO A 357 -3.57 12.89 23.28
N MET A 358 -2.86 13.55 22.35
CA MET A 358 -3.45 14.14 21.16
C MET A 358 -4.09 13.12 20.21
N PHE A 359 -3.70 11.84 20.33
CA PHE A 359 -4.25 10.75 19.52
C PHE A 359 -5.32 9.93 20.24
N ALA A 360 -5.80 10.36 21.42
CA ALA A 360 -6.80 9.61 22.18
C ALA A 360 -8.07 9.29 21.37
N ASP A 361 -8.51 10.24 20.53
CA ASP A 361 -9.67 10.11 19.67
C ASP A 361 -9.31 9.83 18.20
N PHE A 362 -8.04 9.52 17.92
CA PHE A 362 -7.55 9.16 16.59
C PHE A 362 -6.74 7.88 16.68
N ILE A 363 -7.43 6.74 16.51
CA ILE A 363 -6.79 5.42 16.63
C ILE A 363 -5.77 5.22 15.50
N THR A 364 -4.49 5.27 15.84
CA THR A 364 -3.39 5.13 14.87
C THR A 364 -2.33 4.15 15.35
N GLU A 365 -1.63 3.56 14.41
CA GLU A 365 -0.44 2.76 14.64
C GLU A 365 0.79 3.66 14.81
N LYS A 366 1.95 3.08 15.13
CA LYS A 366 3.24 3.82 15.14
C LYS A 366 3.72 4.21 13.74
N HIS A 367 3.05 3.78 12.71
CA HIS A 367 3.34 4.05 11.30
C HIS A 367 2.10 4.59 10.59
N LEU A 368 2.29 5.15 9.41
CA LEU A 368 1.19 5.58 8.56
C LEU A 368 0.37 4.36 8.11
N ASP A 369 -0.95 4.49 8.23
CA ASP A 369 -1.94 3.59 7.65
C ASP A 369 -2.88 4.37 6.72
N TRP A 370 -3.83 3.70 6.07
CA TRP A 370 -4.64 4.33 5.02
C TRP A 370 -5.56 5.45 5.48
N GLN A 371 -5.83 5.64 6.78
CA GLN A 371 -6.59 6.80 7.24
C GLN A 371 -5.80 8.12 7.14
N TRP A 372 -4.44 8.04 7.13
CA TRP A 372 -3.57 9.19 6.97
C TRP A 372 -3.50 9.70 5.52
N TRP A 373 -4.00 8.93 4.55
CA TRP A 373 -3.95 9.29 3.14
C TRP A 373 -4.52 10.69 2.88
N ASP A 374 -5.77 10.94 3.32
CA ASP A 374 -6.45 12.20 3.09
C ASP A 374 -5.81 13.37 3.87
N ILE A 375 -5.14 13.09 4.98
CA ILE A 375 -4.47 14.09 5.81
C ILE A 375 -3.15 14.55 5.16
N LEU A 376 -2.38 13.64 4.55
CA LEU A 376 -1.04 13.91 4.03
C LEU A 376 -1.00 14.19 2.53
N THR A 377 -2.05 13.90 1.79
CA THR A 377 -2.05 13.98 0.32
C THR A 377 -2.87 15.16 -0.20
N ASN A 378 -3.73 15.77 0.63
CA ASN A 378 -4.58 16.90 0.26
C ASN A 378 -4.02 18.26 0.77
#